data_94ab6f8d87421a003ffa1162669f8ae8
#
_entry.id   94ab6f8d87421a003ffa1162669f8ae8
#
_cell.length_a   1.000
_cell.length_b   1.000
_cell.length_c   1.000
_cell.angle_alpha   90.00
_cell.angle_beta   90.00
_cell.angle_gamma   90.00
#
_symmetry.space_group_name_H-M   'P 1'
#
loop_
_entity.id
_entity.type
_entity.pdbx_description
1 polymer ?
#
loop_
_entity_poly.entity_id
_entity_poly.type
_entity_poly.pdbx_seq_one_letter_code
_entity_poly.pdbx_strand_id
1 'polypeptide(L)'
;MNKLIYKKILVLGSGALKIGEAGEFDYSGSQAIKAFKEEKIKVILVNPNIATFQTSKNLADEVYFLPINEYFVEKVIAKERPDGVVFSFGGQTALNCGLALKKNGILKKYKVKVLGSPVSAIELTEDRKLFALHLKKIGIPIPSSSSVTNFKDAKIVAKEIGFPLMIRAAFALGGQKSGVANNIDELENIVKGALLISPQVLIEKYLHHFKEIEYEVVRDRYGNAVTVCNMENFDPLGIHTGDSIVVAPSQTLNNDEYHSLREASLKIVDSLKIIGECNVQFALNPNPKSEKLEYFVIEVNARLSRSSALASKATGYPLAYVAAKLALGKSLIEIENKITK
;
A
#
# COMPACT_ATOMS: atom_id res chain seq x y z
N MET A 1 29.84 -0.17 -12.07
CA MET A 1 28.43 -0.55 -12.25
C MET A 1 27.79 0.40 -13.25
N ASN A 2 27.19 -0.10 -14.33
CA ASN A 2 26.54 0.77 -15.33
C ASN A 2 25.33 1.44 -14.68
N LYS A 3 25.44 2.74 -14.37
CA LYS A 3 24.29 3.56 -14.03
C LYS A 3 23.31 3.51 -15.20
N LEU A 4 22.13 2.91 -15.03
CA LEU A 4 21.04 3.03 -15.98
C LEU A 4 20.65 4.51 -16.05
N ILE A 5 21.06 5.19 -17.08
CA ILE A 5 20.75 6.61 -17.27
C ILE A 5 19.37 6.67 -17.94
N TYR A 6 18.33 6.94 -17.15
CA TYR A 6 17.01 7.27 -17.67
C TYR A 6 17.02 8.75 -18.09
N LYS A 7 16.49 9.03 -19.29
CA LYS A 7 16.35 10.41 -19.82
C LYS A 7 14.94 10.93 -19.67
N LYS A 8 13.95 10.03 -19.69
CA LYS A 8 12.54 10.37 -19.69
C LYS A 8 11.74 9.36 -18.88
N ILE A 9 10.97 9.84 -17.90
CA ILE A 9 10.15 9.00 -17.02
C ILE A 9 8.70 9.44 -17.10
N LEU A 10 7.79 8.44 -17.16
CA LEU A 10 6.37 8.62 -17.04
C LEU A 10 5.95 8.42 -15.58
N VAL A 11 5.29 9.41 -15.02
CA VAL A 11 4.66 9.36 -13.69
C VAL A 11 3.15 9.24 -13.89
N LEU A 12 2.55 8.21 -13.32
CA LEU A 12 1.11 8.11 -13.19
C LEU A 12 0.70 8.82 -11.90
N GLY A 13 -0.09 9.88 -12.03
CA GLY A 13 -0.54 10.68 -10.92
C GLY A 13 -1.69 10.02 -10.14
N SER A 14 -2.27 10.77 -9.22
CA SER A 14 -3.29 10.27 -8.29
C SER A 14 -4.69 10.08 -8.91
N GLY A 15 -4.92 10.64 -10.07
CA GLY A 15 -6.22 10.56 -10.72
C GLY A 15 -7.28 11.45 -10.06
N ALA A 16 -8.54 11.07 -10.20
CA ALA A 16 -9.65 11.67 -9.48
C ALA A 16 -9.62 11.18 -8.03
N LEU A 17 -9.29 12.06 -7.11
CA LEU A 17 -9.18 11.74 -5.69
C LEU A 17 -10.52 11.95 -5.00
N LYS A 18 -10.80 11.09 -4.01
CA LYS A 18 -11.90 11.32 -3.06
C LYS A 18 -11.49 12.39 -2.04
N ILE A 19 -12.47 12.98 -1.40
CA ILE A 19 -12.26 13.87 -0.24
C ILE A 19 -11.45 13.09 0.81
N GLY A 20 -10.40 13.71 1.34
CA GLY A 20 -9.47 13.09 2.31
C GLY A 20 -8.26 12.39 1.70
N GLU A 21 -8.24 12.09 0.40
CA GLU A 21 -7.09 11.45 -0.27
C GLU A 21 -6.16 12.45 -0.98
N ALA A 22 -6.64 13.68 -1.21
CA ALA A 22 -5.98 14.64 -2.08
C ALA A 22 -4.60 15.07 -1.59
N GLY A 23 -4.47 15.42 -0.30
CA GLY A 23 -3.24 16.00 0.25
C GLY A 23 -2.06 15.03 0.23
N GLU A 24 -2.29 13.76 0.39
CA GLU A 24 -1.28 12.74 0.58
C GLU A 24 -0.63 12.30 -0.74
N PHE A 25 -1.46 11.95 -1.73
CA PHE A 25 -0.97 11.57 -3.05
C PHE A 25 -0.49 12.76 -3.86
N ASP A 26 -1.03 13.96 -3.60
CA ASP A 26 -0.55 15.19 -4.21
C ASP A 26 0.89 15.48 -3.75
N TYR A 27 1.16 15.38 -2.45
CA TYR A 27 2.50 15.51 -1.89
C TYR A 27 3.45 14.46 -2.48
N SER A 28 3.07 13.19 -2.47
CA SER A 28 3.93 12.09 -2.91
C SER A 28 4.33 12.22 -4.39
N GLY A 29 3.37 12.49 -5.28
CA GLY A 29 3.64 12.67 -6.69
C GLY A 29 4.47 13.92 -6.98
N SER A 30 4.19 15.02 -6.30
CA SER A 30 4.96 16.28 -6.45
C SER A 30 6.41 16.12 -6.02
N GLN A 31 6.67 15.44 -4.90
CA GLN A 31 8.03 15.16 -4.42
C GLN A 31 8.80 14.21 -5.36
N ALA A 32 8.10 13.21 -5.93
CA ALA A 32 8.71 12.33 -6.92
C ALA A 32 9.14 13.08 -8.18
N ILE A 33 8.25 13.92 -8.73
CA ILE A 33 8.57 14.75 -9.91
C ILE A 33 9.78 15.62 -9.62
N LYS A 34 9.80 16.30 -8.47
CA LYS A 34 10.94 17.12 -8.05
C LYS A 34 12.24 16.31 -7.98
N ALA A 35 12.21 15.13 -7.36
CA ALA A 35 13.37 14.25 -7.23
C ALA A 35 13.92 13.81 -8.60
N PHE A 36 13.04 13.51 -9.57
CA PHE A 36 13.48 13.14 -10.92
C PHE A 36 14.08 14.32 -11.68
N LYS A 37 13.49 15.51 -11.57
CA LYS A 37 14.01 16.72 -12.23
C LYS A 37 15.38 17.14 -11.68
N GLU A 38 15.64 16.95 -10.39
CA GLU A 38 16.98 17.18 -9.82
C GLU A 38 18.05 16.27 -10.43
N GLU A 39 17.67 15.05 -10.87
CA GLU A 39 18.56 14.15 -11.61
C GLU A 39 18.60 14.48 -13.12
N LYS A 40 18.05 15.63 -13.54
CA LYS A 40 17.98 16.10 -14.95
C LYS A 40 17.21 15.16 -15.88
N ILE A 41 16.20 14.49 -15.34
CA ILE A 41 15.32 13.58 -16.08
C ILE A 41 14.09 14.35 -16.54
N LYS A 42 13.72 14.22 -17.82
CA LYS A 42 12.46 14.77 -18.33
C LYS A 42 11.29 13.96 -17.75
N VAL A 43 10.36 14.66 -17.08
CA VAL A 43 9.19 14.05 -16.42
C VAL A 43 7.92 14.32 -17.21
N ILE A 44 7.23 13.24 -17.54
CA ILE A 44 5.90 13.25 -18.13
C ILE A 44 4.91 12.83 -17.07
N LEU A 45 3.88 13.62 -16.86
CA LEU A 45 2.80 13.33 -15.90
C LEU A 45 1.49 13.04 -16.65
N VAL A 46 0.82 11.95 -16.29
CA VAL A 46 -0.60 11.73 -16.64
C VAL A 46 -1.43 11.90 -15.40
N ASN A 47 -2.28 12.90 -15.35
CA ASN A 47 -3.20 13.15 -14.25
C ASN A 47 -4.41 13.97 -14.72
N PRO A 48 -5.65 13.47 -14.63
CA PRO A 48 -6.86 14.19 -15.02
C PRO A 48 -7.23 15.33 -14.09
N ASN A 49 -6.67 15.37 -12.89
CA ASN A 49 -7.01 16.36 -11.89
C ASN A 49 -6.33 17.69 -12.17
N ILE A 50 -7.11 18.73 -12.42
CA ILE A 50 -6.62 20.11 -12.65
C ILE A 50 -6.38 20.88 -11.35
N ALA A 51 -6.93 20.40 -10.23
CA ALA A 51 -6.86 21.05 -8.93
C ALA A 51 -5.80 20.43 -8.00
N THR A 52 -4.73 19.88 -8.56
CA THR A 52 -3.62 19.28 -7.81
C THR A 52 -2.33 20.05 -8.04
N PHE A 53 -1.48 20.10 -7.03
CA PHE A 53 -0.15 20.69 -7.16
C PHE A 53 0.72 19.96 -8.20
N GLN A 54 0.49 18.65 -8.40
CA GLN A 54 1.23 17.85 -9.40
C GLN A 54 1.12 18.41 -10.81
N THR A 55 -0.05 18.95 -11.18
CA THR A 55 -0.32 19.53 -12.51
C THR A 55 0.00 21.00 -12.61
N SER A 56 0.62 21.58 -11.57
CA SER A 56 1.04 22.98 -11.57
C SER A 56 2.05 23.24 -12.68
N LYS A 57 1.96 24.44 -13.26
CA LYS A 57 2.85 24.89 -14.33
C LYS A 57 4.31 24.78 -13.91
N ASN A 58 5.14 24.20 -14.77
CA ASN A 58 6.59 24.02 -14.59
C ASN A 58 7.01 22.94 -13.55
N LEU A 59 6.10 22.20 -12.94
CA LEU A 59 6.48 21.09 -12.07
C LEU A 59 6.96 19.90 -12.91
N ALA A 60 6.09 19.29 -13.71
CA ALA A 60 6.49 18.31 -14.74
C ALA A 60 6.84 19.02 -16.06
N ASP A 61 7.64 18.37 -16.92
CA ASP A 61 8.00 18.93 -18.22
C ASP A 61 6.86 18.84 -19.23
N GLU A 62 6.06 17.77 -19.13
CA GLU A 62 4.83 17.56 -19.92
C GLU A 62 3.71 17.07 -19.01
N VAL A 63 2.51 17.62 -19.16
CA VAL A 63 1.32 17.21 -18.40
C VAL A 63 0.21 16.80 -19.35
N TYR A 64 -0.30 15.59 -19.17
CA TYR A 64 -1.45 15.07 -19.90
C TYR A 64 -2.65 14.98 -18.97
N PHE A 65 -3.65 15.82 -19.18
CA PHE A 65 -4.93 15.81 -18.46
C PHE A 65 -5.84 14.71 -19.03
N LEU A 66 -5.45 13.46 -18.82
CA LEU A 66 -6.12 12.27 -19.34
C LEU A 66 -6.43 11.29 -18.22
N PRO A 67 -7.50 10.48 -18.34
CA PRO A 67 -7.79 9.40 -17.42
C PRO A 67 -6.62 8.42 -17.30
N ILE A 68 -6.35 7.97 -16.07
CA ILE A 68 -5.29 7.01 -15.78
C ILE A 68 -5.84 5.59 -16.01
N ASN A 69 -5.86 5.17 -17.25
CA ASN A 69 -6.17 3.81 -17.67
C ASN A 69 -5.25 3.39 -18.82
N GLU A 70 -5.23 2.10 -19.11
CA GLU A 70 -4.31 1.53 -20.09
C GLU A 70 -4.47 2.13 -21.50
N TYR A 71 -5.68 2.46 -21.91
CA TYR A 71 -5.96 3.02 -23.25
C TYR A 71 -5.31 4.39 -23.46
N PHE A 72 -5.52 5.33 -22.54
CA PHE A 72 -4.93 6.67 -22.66
C PHE A 72 -3.46 6.67 -22.36
N VAL A 73 -3.02 5.90 -21.36
CA VAL A 73 -1.62 5.82 -20.98
C VAL A 73 -0.80 5.16 -22.09
N GLU A 74 -1.31 4.14 -22.80
CA GLU A 74 -0.65 3.59 -23.98
C GLU A 74 -0.41 4.64 -25.05
N LYS A 75 -1.38 5.52 -25.34
CA LYS A 75 -1.22 6.60 -26.31
C LYS A 75 -0.12 7.58 -25.91
N VAL A 76 -0.05 7.93 -24.62
CA VAL A 76 1.03 8.77 -24.09
C VAL A 76 2.39 8.08 -24.23
N ILE A 77 2.48 6.79 -23.87
CA ILE A 77 3.70 5.99 -24.04
C ILE A 77 4.13 5.93 -25.50
N ALA A 78 3.19 5.72 -26.42
CA ALA A 78 3.46 5.65 -27.86
C ALA A 78 4.03 6.97 -28.39
N LYS A 79 3.50 8.10 -27.93
CA LYS A 79 3.93 9.45 -28.33
C LYS A 79 5.25 9.83 -27.68
N GLU A 80 5.37 9.68 -26.37
CA GLU A 80 6.48 10.20 -25.58
C GLU A 80 7.68 9.27 -25.52
N ARG A 81 7.50 7.96 -25.69
CA ARG A 81 8.56 6.95 -25.61
C ARG A 81 9.40 7.08 -24.34
N PRO A 82 8.83 7.03 -23.14
CA PRO A 82 9.59 7.11 -21.89
C PRO A 82 10.47 5.87 -21.72
N ASP A 83 11.63 6.04 -21.07
CA ASP A 83 12.53 4.95 -20.72
C ASP A 83 11.97 4.09 -19.57
N GLY A 84 11.21 4.73 -18.67
CA GLY A 84 10.61 4.10 -17.50
C GLY A 84 9.28 4.71 -17.09
N VAL A 85 8.57 3.96 -16.27
CA VAL A 85 7.29 4.37 -15.66
C VAL A 85 7.30 4.04 -14.17
N VAL A 86 6.73 4.92 -13.36
CA VAL A 86 6.53 4.71 -11.91
C VAL A 86 5.05 4.67 -11.57
N PHE A 87 4.65 3.71 -10.72
CA PHE A 87 3.26 3.52 -10.28
C PHE A 87 3.05 3.90 -8.81
N SER A 88 4.12 3.91 -8.02
CA SER A 88 4.05 3.96 -6.54
C SER A 88 3.64 5.31 -5.95
N PHE A 89 3.42 6.34 -6.79
CA PHE A 89 3.18 7.71 -6.35
C PHE A 89 1.76 8.21 -6.60
N GLY A 90 0.92 7.43 -7.27
CA GLY A 90 -0.42 7.82 -7.68
C GLY A 90 -1.56 6.99 -7.06
N GLY A 91 -1.29 6.32 -5.95
CA GLY A 91 -2.28 5.51 -5.23
C GLY A 91 -2.78 4.31 -6.03
N GLN A 92 -3.96 3.81 -5.66
CA GLN A 92 -4.53 2.59 -6.23
C GLN A 92 -4.82 2.70 -7.73
N THR A 93 -5.24 3.87 -8.19
CA THR A 93 -5.54 4.10 -9.62
C THR A 93 -4.29 3.88 -10.49
N ALA A 94 -3.15 4.41 -10.06
CA ALA A 94 -1.88 4.24 -10.77
C ALA A 94 -1.41 2.79 -10.76
N LEU A 95 -1.55 2.08 -9.63
CA LEU A 95 -1.21 0.65 -9.53
C LEU A 95 -2.06 -0.19 -10.46
N ASN A 96 -3.39 -0.03 -10.44
CA ASN A 96 -4.31 -0.78 -11.30
C ASN A 96 -4.00 -0.55 -12.79
N CYS A 97 -3.72 0.69 -13.18
CA CYS A 97 -3.29 1.01 -14.53
C CYS A 97 -1.97 0.31 -14.88
N GLY A 98 -0.98 0.34 -13.97
CA GLY A 98 0.30 -0.33 -14.13
C GLY A 98 0.19 -1.83 -14.34
N LEU A 99 -0.67 -2.50 -13.55
CA LEU A 99 -0.98 -3.92 -13.70
C LEU A 99 -1.60 -4.21 -15.08
N ALA A 100 -2.58 -3.39 -15.52
CA ALA A 100 -3.21 -3.52 -16.83
C ALA A 100 -2.21 -3.33 -17.99
N LEU A 101 -1.35 -2.31 -17.91
CA LEU A 101 -0.28 -2.07 -18.90
C LEU A 101 0.67 -3.26 -19.04
N LYS A 102 1.02 -3.89 -17.92
CA LYS A 102 1.87 -5.10 -17.93
C LYS A 102 1.13 -6.29 -18.52
N LYS A 103 -0.09 -6.57 -18.02
CA LYS A 103 -0.93 -7.70 -18.44
C LYS A 103 -1.20 -7.67 -19.94
N ASN A 104 -1.49 -6.48 -20.49
CA ASN A 104 -1.75 -6.28 -21.92
C ASN A 104 -0.48 -6.18 -22.79
N GLY A 105 0.70 -6.38 -22.20
CA GLY A 105 1.98 -6.40 -22.92
C GLY A 105 2.47 -5.05 -23.41
N ILE A 106 1.81 -3.94 -23.03
CA ILE A 106 2.10 -2.57 -23.48
C ILE A 106 3.51 -2.16 -23.09
N LEU A 107 3.91 -2.42 -21.85
CA LEU A 107 5.26 -2.09 -21.36
C LEU A 107 6.35 -2.81 -22.19
N LYS A 108 6.12 -4.08 -22.54
CA LYS A 108 7.03 -4.86 -23.38
C LYS A 108 7.06 -4.36 -24.83
N LYS A 109 5.91 -4.04 -25.40
CA LYS A 109 5.74 -3.50 -26.77
C LYS A 109 6.57 -2.23 -26.96
N TYR A 110 6.55 -1.33 -26.00
CA TYR A 110 7.26 -0.04 -26.08
C TYR A 110 8.60 -0.02 -25.36
N LYS A 111 9.04 -1.16 -24.79
CA LYS A 111 10.31 -1.31 -24.03
C LYS A 111 10.43 -0.38 -22.83
N VAL A 112 9.30 -0.07 -22.18
CA VAL A 112 9.26 0.78 -20.99
C VAL A 112 9.56 -0.06 -19.75
N LYS A 113 10.51 0.39 -18.92
CA LYS A 113 10.86 -0.28 -17.67
C LYS A 113 9.99 0.20 -16.53
N VAL A 114 9.54 -0.71 -15.66
CA VAL A 114 8.94 -0.34 -14.38
C VAL A 114 10.05 0.03 -13.42
N LEU A 115 9.94 1.21 -12.81
CA LEU A 115 10.89 1.75 -11.86
C LEU A 115 10.27 1.73 -10.46
N GLY A 116 11.06 1.36 -9.46
CA GLY A 116 10.60 1.14 -8.10
C GLY A 116 10.21 -0.31 -7.84
N SER A 117 9.20 -0.55 -7.04
CA SER A 117 8.75 -1.89 -6.66
C SER A 117 8.37 -2.74 -7.88
N PRO A 118 8.75 -4.02 -7.91
CA PRO A 118 8.43 -4.91 -9.02
C PRO A 118 6.92 -5.15 -9.08
N VAL A 119 6.39 -5.31 -10.31
CA VAL A 119 4.95 -5.55 -10.51
C VAL A 119 4.49 -6.81 -9.79
N SER A 120 5.36 -7.82 -9.67
CA SER A 120 5.05 -9.05 -8.92
C SER A 120 4.80 -8.79 -7.42
N ALA A 121 5.45 -7.82 -6.82
CA ALA A 121 5.16 -7.41 -5.44
C ALA A 121 3.78 -6.76 -5.32
N ILE A 122 3.44 -5.91 -6.30
CA ILE A 122 2.13 -5.27 -6.37
C ILE A 122 1.03 -6.33 -6.58
N GLU A 123 1.20 -7.23 -7.54
CA GLU A 123 0.25 -8.34 -7.77
C GLU A 123 0.03 -9.18 -6.51
N LEU A 124 1.12 -9.46 -5.79
CA LEU A 124 1.07 -10.27 -4.58
C LEU A 124 0.35 -9.56 -3.42
N THR A 125 0.57 -8.27 -3.23
CA THR A 125 -0.07 -7.50 -2.15
C THR A 125 -1.53 -7.15 -2.45
N GLU A 126 -1.91 -7.03 -3.72
CA GLU A 126 -3.29 -6.75 -4.14
C GLU A 126 -4.20 -7.98 -4.08
N ASP A 127 -3.65 -9.19 -4.24
CA ASP A 127 -4.41 -10.44 -4.13
C ASP A 127 -4.36 -10.98 -2.70
N ARG A 128 -5.47 -10.83 -1.97
CA ARG A 128 -5.59 -11.26 -0.55
C ARG A 128 -5.19 -12.72 -0.33
N LYS A 129 -5.55 -13.62 -1.25
CA LYS A 129 -5.26 -15.06 -1.11
C LYS A 129 -3.76 -15.33 -1.31
N LEU A 130 -3.18 -14.76 -2.36
CA LEU A 130 -1.74 -14.88 -2.62
C LEU A 130 -0.93 -14.25 -1.50
N PHE A 131 -1.35 -13.08 -1.02
CA PHE A 131 -0.70 -12.38 0.08
C PHE A 131 -0.74 -13.20 1.38
N ALA A 132 -1.90 -13.75 1.74
CA ALA A 132 -2.05 -14.61 2.90
C ALA A 132 -1.14 -15.85 2.83
N LEU A 133 -1.08 -16.52 1.69
CA LEU A 133 -0.20 -17.67 1.46
C LEU A 133 1.28 -17.27 1.57
N HIS A 134 1.65 -16.10 1.03
CA HIS A 134 3.01 -15.59 1.12
C HIS A 134 3.42 -15.29 2.56
N LEU A 135 2.60 -14.57 3.33
CA LEU A 135 2.87 -14.26 4.72
C LEU A 135 2.99 -15.53 5.58
N LYS A 136 2.09 -16.49 5.35
CA LYS A 136 2.18 -17.81 6.01
C LYS A 136 3.51 -18.52 5.70
N LYS A 137 3.96 -18.49 4.43
CA LYS A 137 5.24 -19.10 4.00
C LYS A 137 6.44 -18.50 4.70
N ILE A 138 6.41 -17.20 4.97
CA ILE A 138 7.50 -16.50 5.68
C ILE A 138 7.28 -16.46 7.20
N GLY A 139 6.26 -17.16 7.74
CA GLY A 139 6.00 -17.25 9.17
C GLY A 139 5.52 -15.96 9.81
N ILE A 140 4.81 -15.10 9.05
CA ILE A 140 4.19 -13.88 9.57
C ILE A 140 2.70 -14.14 9.83
N PRO A 141 2.18 -13.84 11.03
CA PRO A 141 0.79 -14.09 11.37
C PRO A 141 -0.18 -13.14 10.65
N ILE A 142 -1.29 -13.72 10.20
CA ILE A 142 -2.43 -13.00 9.61
C ILE A 142 -3.70 -13.41 10.34
N PRO A 143 -4.76 -12.59 10.33
CA PRO A 143 -6.04 -13.00 10.87
C PRO A 143 -6.56 -14.27 10.20
N SER A 144 -7.07 -15.20 10.97
CA SER A 144 -7.72 -16.38 10.41
C SER A 144 -8.92 -15.96 9.58
N SER A 145 -8.97 -16.41 8.33
CA SER A 145 -10.05 -16.07 7.40
C SER A 145 -10.35 -17.22 6.45
N SER A 146 -11.59 -17.31 6.00
CA SER A 146 -12.01 -18.27 4.98
C SER A 146 -13.15 -17.71 4.13
N SER A 147 -13.11 -17.99 2.83
CA SER A 147 -14.20 -17.65 1.91
C SER A 147 -15.21 -18.79 1.83
N VAL A 148 -16.49 -18.46 1.90
CA VAL A 148 -17.59 -19.39 1.84
C VAL A 148 -18.62 -18.98 0.79
N THR A 149 -19.30 -19.95 0.20
CA THR A 149 -20.37 -19.74 -0.81
C THR A 149 -21.75 -20.15 -0.32
N ASN A 150 -21.83 -20.68 0.89
CA ASN A 150 -23.08 -21.11 1.52
C ASN A 150 -22.97 -21.06 3.05
N PHE A 151 -24.11 -21.12 3.72
CA PHE A 151 -24.17 -21.04 5.19
C PHE A 151 -23.66 -22.30 5.90
N LYS A 152 -23.74 -23.48 5.26
CA LYS A 152 -23.22 -24.72 5.84
C LYS A 152 -21.72 -24.63 6.07
N ASP A 153 -20.97 -24.13 5.08
CA ASP A 153 -19.53 -23.91 5.17
C ASP A 153 -19.20 -22.79 6.16
N ALA A 154 -20.06 -21.76 6.22
CA ALA A 154 -19.92 -20.68 7.19
C ALA A 154 -19.95 -21.17 8.64
N LYS A 155 -20.81 -22.15 8.96
CA LYS A 155 -20.85 -22.78 10.29
C LYS A 155 -19.57 -23.53 10.65
N ILE A 156 -18.95 -24.19 9.66
CA ILE A 156 -17.70 -24.92 9.87
C ILE A 156 -16.59 -23.92 10.20
N VAL A 157 -16.45 -22.88 9.35
CA VAL A 157 -15.47 -21.82 9.55
C VAL A 157 -15.65 -21.10 10.89
N ALA A 158 -16.90 -20.84 11.29
CA ALA A 158 -17.20 -20.21 12.56
C ALA A 158 -16.77 -21.05 13.78
N LYS A 159 -16.88 -22.38 13.69
CA LYS A 159 -16.39 -23.28 14.74
C LYS A 159 -14.86 -23.28 14.83
N GLU A 160 -14.17 -23.15 13.70
CA GLU A 160 -12.70 -23.15 13.63
C GLU A 160 -12.10 -21.83 14.14
N ILE A 161 -12.70 -20.69 13.74
CA ILE A 161 -12.16 -19.34 14.08
C ILE A 161 -12.64 -18.89 15.47
N GLY A 162 -13.90 -19.17 15.82
CA GLY A 162 -14.56 -18.69 17.03
C GLY A 162 -15.16 -17.29 16.89
N PHE A 163 -16.21 -17.01 17.67
CA PHE A 163 -16.84 -15.68 17.72
C PHE A 163 -16.06 -14.71 18.63
N PRO A 164 -16.16 -13.39 18.39
CA PRO A 164 -16.89 -12.73 17.30
C PRO A 164 -16.17 -12.83 15.95
N LEU A 165 -16.96 -12.76 14.87
CA LEU A 165 -16.48 -12.86 13.49
C LEU A 165 -16.83 -11.61 12.69
N MET A 166 -15.89 -11.15 11.85
CA MET A 166 -16.16 -10.16 10.83
C MET A 166 -16.57 -10.86 9.53
N ILE A 167 -17.69 -10.43 8.97
CA ILE A 167 -18.21 -10.94 7.71
C ILE A 167 -18.16 -9.84 6.67
N ARG A 168 -17.61 -10.13 5.47
CA ARG A 168 -17.52 -9.19 4.36
C ARG A 168 -18.04 -9.85 3.08
N ALA A 169 -18.93 -9.18 2.37
CA ALA A 169 -19.29 -9.59 1.02
C ALA A 169 -18.07 -9.37 0.12
N ALA A 170 -17.63 -10.42 -0.60
CA ALA A 170 -16.58 -10.28 -1.58
C ALA A 170 -17.09 -9.42 -2.73
N PHE A 171 -16.24 -8.52 -3.25
CA PHE A 171 -16.54 -7.62 -4.36
C PHE A 171 -17.61 -6.53 -4.09
N ALA A 172 -18.06 -6.34 -2.84
CA ALA A 172 -18.97 -5.26 -2.50
C ALA A 172 -18.20 -3.94 -2.33
N LEU A 173 -18.56 -2.92 -3.09
CA LEU A 173 -18.04 -1.55 -2.96
C LEU A 173 -18.59 -0.91 -1.66
N GLY A 174 -17.70 -0.29 -0.87
CA GLY A 174 -18.10 0.52 0.27
C GLY A 174 -18.59 -0.24 1.51
N GLY A 175 -18.21 -1.51 1.69
CA GLY A 175 -18.56 -2.27 2.91
C GLY A 175 -20.04 -2.67 3.03
N GLN A 176 -20.83 -2.56 1.97
CA GLN A 176 -22.23 -2.95 1.96
C GLN A 176 -22.40 -4.43 2.34
N LYS A 177 -23.35 -4.71 3.25
CA LYS A 177 -23.60 -6.07 3.76
C LYS A 177 -22.40 -6.73 4.46
N SER A 178 -21.49 -5.91 5.02
CA SER A 178 -20.50 -6.36 6.00
C SER A 178 -21.05 -6.18 7.41
N GLY A 179 -20.57 -7.00 8.35
CA GLY A 179 -21.02 -6.88 9.74
C GLY A 179 -20.24 -7.80 10.67
N VAL A 180 -20.42 -7.58 11.96
CA VAL A 180 -19.88 -8.43 13.02
C VAL A 180 -20.94 -9.39 13.50
N ALA A 181 -20.63 -10.68 13.57
CA ALA A 181 -21.47 -11.69 14.19
C ALA A 181 -20.88 -12.12 15.53
N ASN A 182 -21.65 -12.03 16.59
CA ASN A 182 -21.27 -12.46 17.93
C ASN A 182 -21.75 -13.89 18.25
N ASN A 183 -22.65 -14.41 17.44
CA ASN A 183 -23.22 -15.73 17.57
C ASN A 183 -23.67 -16.31 16.22
N ILE A 184 -24.17 -17.54 16.25
CA ILE A 184 -24.52 -18.28 15.03
C ILE A 184 -25.71 -17.68 14.29
N ASP A 185 -26.69 -17.10 15.02
CA ASP A 185 -27.91 -16.53 14.43
C ASP A 185 -27.59 -15.21 13.69
N GLU A 186 -26.75 -14.39 14.29
CA GLU A 186 -26.22 -13.18 13.63
C GLU A 186 -25.39 -13.55 12.39
N LEU A 187 -24.54 -14.58 12.48
CA LEU A 187 -23.79 -15.09 11.35
C LEU A 187 -24.70 -15.51 10.19
N GLU A 188 -25.78 -16.24 10.50
CA GLU A 188 -26.74 -16.71 9.50
C GLU A 188 -27.37 -15.55 8.74
N ASN A 189 -27.86 -14.55 9.48
CA ASN A 189 -28.52 -13.38 8.91
C ASN A 189 -27.58 -12.58 8.00
N ILE A 190 -26.34 -12.32 8.46
CA ILE A 190 -25.36 -11.54 7.69
C ILE A 190 -24.92 -12.31 6.46
N VAL A 191 -24.56 -13.60 6.60
CA VAL A 191 -24.09 -14.44 5.48
C VAL A 191 -25.17 -14.59 4.41
N LYS A 192 -26.43 -14.90 4.79
CA LYS A 192 -27.53 -14.98 3.83
C LYS A 192 -27.75 -13.66 3.11
N GLY A 193 -27.75 -12.54 3.83
CA GLY A 193 -27.87 -11.21 3.22
C GLY A 193 -26.73 -10.86 2.28
N ALA A 194 -25.49 -11.23 2.61
CA ALA A 194 -24.33 -10.98 1.80
C ALA A 194 -24.29 -11.85 0.53
N LEU A 195 -24.72 -13.10 0.61
CA LEU A 195 -24.79 -14.02 -0.54
C LEU A 195 -25.87 -13.66 -1.57
N LEU A 196 -26.82 -12.77 -1.23
CA LEU A 196 -27.76 -12.23 -2.21
C LEU A 196 -27.11 -11.28 -3.22
N ILE A 197 -26.02 -10.64 -2.83
CA ILE A 197 -25.33 -9.61 -3.64
C ILE A 197 -23.92 -10.01 -4.08
N SER A 198 -23.38 -11.08 -3.51
CA SER A 198 -22.02 -11.54 -3.78
C SER A 198 -22.00 -13.07 -3.89
N PRO A 199 -21.25 -13.63 -4.86
CA PRO A 199 -21.13 -15.08 -5.03
C PRO A 199 -20.39 -15.76 -3.88
N GLN A 200 -19.65 -15.01 -3.07
CA GLN A 200 -18.92 -15.52 -1.91
C GLN A 200 -18.83 -14.46 -0.80
N VAL A 201 -18.66 -14.94 0.40
CA VAL A 201 -18.52 -14.13 1.62
C VAL A 201 -17.22 -14.52 2.32
N LEU A 202 -16.45 -13.52 2.75
CA LEU A 202 -15.26 -13.71 3.57
C LEU A 202 -15.68 -13.66 5.06
N ILE A 203 -15.26 -14.66 5.82
CA ILE A 203 -15.41 -14.74 7.28
C ILE A 203 -14.01 -14.64 7.89
N GLU A 204 -13.82 -13.69 8.78
CA GLU A 204 -12.51 -13.38 9.38
C GLU A 204 -12.61 -13.30 10.89
N LYS A 205 -11.51 -13.59 11.60
CA LYS A 205 -11.40 -13.28 13.04
C LYS A 205 -11.64 -11.78 13.25
N TYR A 206 -12.59 -11.43 14.11
CA TYR A 206 -12.83 -10.03 14.47
C TYR A 206 -11.82 -9.59 15.53
N LEU A 207 -11.02 -8.60 15.17
CA LEU A 207 -9.93 -8.07 16.00
C LEU A 207 -10.44 -6.90 16.86
N HIS A 208 -11.37 -7.20 17.76
CA HIS A 208 -11.97 -6.19 18.65
C HIS A 208 -10.93 -5.70 19.68
N HIS A 209 -10.82 -4.39 19.86
CA HIS A 209 -9.89 -3.73 20.78
C HIS A 209 -8.40 -3.96 20.48
N PHE A 210 -8.04 -4.47 19.30
CA PHE A 210 -6.65 -4.48 18.87
C PHE A 210 -6.23 -3.05 18.52
N LYS A 211 -4.97 -2.71 18.86
CA LYS A 211 -4.33 -1.46 18.42
C LYS A 211 -3.95 -1.58 16.95
N GLU A 212 -4.11 -0.49 16.21
CA GLU A 212 -3.57 -0.39 14.85
C GLU A 212 -2.21 0.31 14.91
N ILE A 213 -1.18 -0.42 14.47
CA ILE A 213 0.21 0.06 14.43
C ILE A 213 0.69 -0.01 13.00
N GLU A 214 1.32 1.05 12.53
CA GLU A 214 1.86 1.13 11.19
C GLU A 214 3.37 1.36 11.20
N TYR A 215 4.06 0.78 10.22
CA TYR A 215 5.47 1.04 9.95
C TYR A 215 5.68 1.53 8.52
N GLU A 216 6.34 2.66 8.38
CA GLU A 216 6.83 3.15 7.09
C GLU A 216 8.25 2.68 6.88
N VAL A 217 8.44 1.89 5.85
CA VAL A 217 9.71 1.25 5.53
C VAL A 217 10.20 1.68 4.16
N VAL A 218 11.45 2.08 4.05
CA VAL A 218 12.12 2.27 2.77
C VAL A 218 13.16 1.19 2.55
N ARG A 219 13.24 0.68 1.30
CA ARG A 219 14.19 -0.37 0.92
C ARG A 219 14.75 -0.10 -0.48
N ASP A 220 16.06 -0.27 -0.63
CA ASP A 220 16.71 -0.20 -1.94
C ASP A 220 16.81 -1.57 -2.63
N ARG A 221 17.27 -1.57 -3.87
CA ARG A 221 17.46 -2.80 -4.66
C ARG A 221 18.57 -3.71 -4.14
N TYR A 222 19.45 -3.20 -3.29
CA TYR A 222 20.59 -3.93 -2.74
C TYR A 222 20.25 -4.65 -1.43
N GLY A 223 19.06 -4.41 -0.89
CA GLY A 223 18.57 -5.02 0.35
C GLY A 223 18.78 -4.15 1.58
N ASN A 224 19.35 -2.95 1.45
CA ASN A 224 19.38 -2.02 2.56
C ASN A 224 17.97 -1.52 2.85
N ALA A 225 17.55 -1.58 4.11
CA ALA A 225 16.22 -1.16 4.52
C ALA A 225 16.26 -0.42 5.86
N VAL A 226 15.37 0.53 6.03
CA VAL A 226 15.19 1.26 7.28
C VAL A 226 13.70 1.49 7.54
N THR A 227 13.28 1.29 8.78
CA THR A 227 11.99 1.75 9.27
C THR A 227 12.13 3.23 9.61
N VAL A 228 11.45 4.07 8.84
CA VAL A 228 11.56 5.54 8.98
C VAL A 228 10.73 6.03 10.15
N CYS A 229 9.56 5.44 10.32
CA CYS A 229 8.60 5.81 11.34
C CYS A 229 7.76 4.61 11.72
N ASN A 230 7.35 4.53 12.98
CA ASN A 230 6.18 3.80 13.39
C ASN A 230 5.10 4.76 13.86
N MET A 231 3.85 4.39 13.68
CA MET A 231 2.68 5.21 14.02
C MET A 231 1.66 4.34 14.74
N GLU A 232 0.87 4.98 15.56
CA GLU A 232 -0.23 4.36 16.30
C GLU A 232 -1.52 5.13 16.03
N ASN A 233 -2.56 4.43 15.60
CA ASN A 233 -3.89 5.00 15.45
C ASN A 233 -4.58 5.03 16.81
N PHE A 234 -5.09 6.19 17.18
CA PHE A 234 -5.81 6.38 18.44
C PHE A 234 -7.23 5.79 18.37
N ASP A 235 -7.83 5.85 17.20
CA ASP A 235 -9.17 5.32 16.95
C ASP A 235 -9.16 3.79 16.84
N PRO A 236 -10.33 3.14 17.07
CA PRO A 236 -10.43 1.69 16.97
C PRO A 236 -10.01 1.14 15.60
N LEU A 237 -9.43 -0.06 15.61
CA LEU A 237 -9.05 -0.78 14.40
C LEU A 237 -10.20 -0.84 13.38
N GLY A 238 -9.89 -0.45 12.13
CA GLY A 238 -10.84 -0.41 11.02
C GLY A 238 -11.34 0.99 10.67
N ILE A 239 -11.00 2.03 11.46
CA ILE A 239 -11.11 3.42 11.05
C ILE A 239 -9.87 3.75 10.26
N HIS A 240 -10.06 4.26 9.04
CA HIS A 240 -8.92 4.52 8.16
C HIS A 240 -7.97 5.56 8.76
N THR A 241 -6.66 5.34 8.65
CA THR A 241 -5.59 6.23 9.16
C THR A 241 -5.76 7.69 8.75
N GLY A 242 -6.23 7.96 7.52
CA GLY A 242 -6.51 9.32 7.06
C GLY A 242 -7.71 10.01 7.75
N ASP A 243 -8.56 9.24 8.43
CA ASP A 243 -9.76 9.70 9.14
C ASP A 243 -9.61 9.57 10.67
N SER A 244 -8.43 9.14 11.14
CA SER A 244 -8.09 8.84 12.53
C SER A 244 -7.07 9.84 13.08
N ILE A 245 -7.00 9.94 14.41
CA ILE A 245 -5.89 10.60 15.09
C ILE A 245 -4.71 9.63 15.10
N VAL A 246 -3.60 10.04 14.50
CA VAL A 246 -2.38 9.24 14.39
C VAL A 246 -1.27 9.88 15.19
N VAL A 247 -0.59 9.10 16.01
CA VAL A 247 0.55 9.53 16.83
C VAL A 247 1.84 8.91 16.28
N ALA A 248 2.83 9.73 16.03
CA ALA A 248 4.15 9.32 15.57
C ALA A 248 5.26 9.95 16.45
N PRO A 249 6.17 9.17 17.02
CA PRO A 249 6.18 7.70 17.07
C PRO A 249 5.09 7.13 17.98
N SER A 250 4.79 5.83 17.88
CA SER A 250 3.88 5.13 18.80
C SER A 250 4.26 5.37 20.25
N GLN A 251 3.26 5.64 21.10
CA GLN A 251 3.48 6.00 22.50
C GLN A 251 3.22 4.85 23.47
N THR A 252 2.46 3.84 23.06
CA THR A 252 1.99 2.77 23.95
C THR A 252 2.65 1.42 23.71
N LEU A 253 3.62 1.33 22.79
CA LEU A 253 4.41 0.11 22.58
C LEU A 253 5.52 -0.01 23.62
N ASN A 254 5.67 -1.20 24.18
CA ASN A 254 6.89 -1.55 24.90
C ASN A 254 8.04 -1.91 23.92
N ASN A 255 9.24 -2.12 24.45
CA ASN A 255 10.43 -2.38 23.64
C ASN A 255 10.30 -3.66 22.78
N ASP A 256 9.74 -4.73 23.35
CA ASP A 256 9.62 -6.02 22.67
C ASP A 256 8.58 -5.97 21.56
N GLU A 257 7.45 -5.30 21.79
CA GLU A 257 6.42 -5.03 20.79
C GLU A 257 6.99 -4.21 19.62
N TYR A 258 7.68 -3.12 19.94
CA TYR A 258 8.29 -2.25 18.93
C TYR A 258 9.27 -3.03 18.03
N HIS A 259 10.20 -3.77 18.62
CA HIS A 259 11.22 -4.49 17.86
C HIS A 259 10.62 -5.67 17.07
N SER A 260 9.68 -6.41 17.65
CA SER A 260 9.02 -7.52 16.96
C SER A 260 8.27 -7.07 15.72
N LEU A 261 7.49 -6.00 15.82
CA LEU A 261 6.75 -5.44 14.68
C LEU A 261 7.69 -4.83 13.63
N ARG A 262 8.77 -4.19 14.08
CA ARG A 262 9.82 -3.67 13.21
C ARG A 262 10.48 -4.80 12.40
N GLU A 263 10.88 -5.88 13.05
CA GLU A 263 11.51 -7.03 12.39
C GLU A 263 10.54 -7.70 11.41
N ALA A 264 9.27 -7.85 11.79
CA ALA A 264 8.23 -8.35 10.91
C ALA A 264 8.07 -7.48 9.66
N SER A 265 8.07 -6.15 9.82
CA SER A 265 8.00 -5.21 8.71
C SER A 265 9.17 -5.34 7.75
N LEU A 266 10.39 -5.40 8.26
CA LEU A 266 11.61 -5.57 7.46
C LEU A 266 11.60 -6.92 6.71
N LYS A 267 11.17 -7.99 7.37
CA LYS A 267 11.04 -9.33 6.78
C LYS A 267 10.03 -9.36 5.63
N ILE A 268 8.88 -8.72 5.80
CA ILE A 268 7.85 -8.60 4.77
C ILE A 268 8.40 -7.85 3.56
N VAL A 269 8.93 -6.66 3.78
CA VAL A 269 9.42 -5.77 2.72
C VAL A 269 10.58 -6.40 1.95
N ASP A 270 11.48 -7.13 2.64
CA ASP A 270 12.55 -7.88 1.95
C ASP A 270 12.00 -9.06 1.15
N SER A 271 11.05 -9.82 1.70
CA SER A 271 10.45 -10.97 1.01
C SER A 271 9.73 -10.58 -0.29
N LEU A 272 9.11 -9.41 -0.31
CA LEU A 272 8.43 -8.82 -1.46
C LEU A 272 9.40 -8.15 -2.46
N LYS A 273 10.67 -7.99 -2.08
CA LYS A 273 11.67 -7.26 -2.89
C LYS A 273 11.25 -5.84 -3.25
N ILE A 274 10.62 -5.16 -2.30
CA ILE A 274 10.21 -3.76 -2.45
C ILE A 274 11.42 -2.89 -2.81
N ILE A 275 11.21 -1.93 -3.71
CA ILE A 275 12.18 -0.88 -4.03
C ILE A 275 11.46 0.47 -3.93
N GLY A 276 11.83 1.25 -2.96
CA GLY A 276 11.15 2.49 -2.60
C GLY A 276 10.57 2.38 -1.21
N GLU A 277 9.33 2.81 -1.06
CA GLU A 277 8.61 2.86 0.21
C GLU A 277 7.50 1.82 0.26
N CYS A 278 7.19 1.37 1.47
CA CYS A 278 6.14 0.41 1.77
C CYS A 278 5.59 0.66 3.18
N ASN A 279 4.28 0.75 3.28
CA ASN A 279 3.56 0.81 4.54
C ASN A 279 3.12 -0.60 4.97
N VAL A 280 3.37 -0.96 6.22
CA VAL A 280 2.96 -2.24 6.83
C VAL A 280 2.07 -1.95 8.02
N GLN A 281 0.86 -2.47 8.01
CA GLN A 281 -0.15 -2.27 9.05
C GLN A 281 -0.37 -3.53 9.87
N PHE A 282 -0.36 -3.36 11.18
CA PHE A 282 -0.53 -4.43 12.16
C PHE A 282 -1.74 -4.18 13.06
N ALA A 283 -2.43 -5.26 13.40
CA ALA A 283 -3.29 -5.32 14.57
C ALA A 283 -2.52 -5.95 15.73
N LEU A 284 -2.33 -5.23 16.82
CA LEU A 284 -1.64 -5.69 18.02
C LEU A 284 -2.64 -5.89 19.15
N ASN A 285 -2.66 -7.08 19.76
CA ASN A 285 -3.48 -7.33 20.95
C ASN A 285 -2.85 -6.65 22.17
N PRO A 286 -3.48 -5.65 22.80
CA PRO A 286 -2.94 -5.00 23.98
C PRO A 286 -3.01 -5.87 25.25
N ASN A 287 -3.83 -6.94 25.25
CA ASN A 287 -4.05 -7.82 26.36
C ASN A 287 -4.02 -9.30 25.92
N PRO A 288 -2.84 -9.81 25.50
CA PRO A 288 -2.73 -11.20 25.04
C PRO A 288 -2.97 -12.14 26.23
N LYS A 289 -3.67 -13.29 25.95
CA LYS A 289 -3.93 -14.32 26.98
C LYS A 289 -2.67 -15.07 27.41
N SER A 290 -1.58 -14.92 26.71
CA SER A 290 -0.27 -15.52 27.01
C SER A 290 0.80 -14.44 27.05
N GLU A 291 1.97 -14.75 27.61
CA GLU A 291 3.14 -13.86 27.61
C GLU A 291 3.70 -13.60 26.19
N LYS A 292 3.20 -14.36 25.20
CA LYS A 292 3.61 -14.18 23.81
C LYS A 292 2.86 -13.02 23.17
N LEU A 293 3.60 -12.19 22.47
CA LEU A 293 3.05 -11.13 21.63
C LEU A 293 2.05 -11.69 20.62
N GLU A 294 0.83 -11.18 20.64
CA GLU A 294 -0.20 -11.51 19.66
C GLU A 294 -0.43 -10.34 18.73
N TYR A 295 -0.01 -10.48 17.49
CA TYR A 295 -0.24 -9.50 16.43
C TYR A 295 -0.59 -10.17 15.12
N PHE A 296 -1.19 -9.42 14.22
CA PHE A 296 -1.51 -9.84 12.86
C PHE A 296 -1.17 -8.74 11.87
N VAL A 297 -0.67 -9.11 10.69
CA VAL A 297 -0.59 -8.18 9.56
C VAL A 297 -1.97 -8.07 8.93
N ILE A 298 -2.47 -6.84 8.80
CA ILE A 298 -3.79 -6.55 8.21
C ILE A 298 -3.70 -6.02 6.79
N GLU A 299 -2.66 -5.24 6.49
CA GLU A 299 -2.45 -4.68 5.16
C GLU A 299 -0.98 -4.38 4.91
N VAL A 300 -0.57 -4.49 3.66
CA VAL A 300 0.75 -4.05 3.18
C VAL A 300 0.55 -3.30 1.87
N ASN A 301 0.93 -2.03 1.88
CA ASN A 301 0.86 -1.18 0.71
C ASN A 301 2.25 -1.10 0.05
N ALA A 302 2.45 -1.82 -1.08
CA ALA A 302 3.71 -1.84 -1.84
C ALA A 302 3.93 -0.52 -2.63
N ARG A 303 3.56 0.59 -2.04
CA ARG A 303 3.55 1.95 -2.61
C ARG A 303 3.47 2.98 -1.49
N LEU A 304 3.69 4.24 -1.83
CA LEU A 304 3.36 5.32 -0.90
C LEU A 304 1.87 5.27 -0.53
N SER A 305 1.60 5.37 0.75
CA SER A 305 0.28 5.34 1.35
C SER A 305 -0.16 6.74 1.76
N ARG A 306 -1.37 6.85 2.28
CA ARG A 306 -1.85 8.11 2.84
C ARG A 306 -1.02 8.53 4.06
N SER A 307 -0.57 7.59 4.86
CA SER A 307 0.28 7.83 6.03
C SER A 307 1.71 8.27 5.69
N SER A 308 2.22 7.99 4.49
CA SER A 308 3.60 8.35 4.11
C SER A 308 3.85 9.86 4.11
N ALA A 309 2.86 10.67 3.74
CA ALA A 309 2.96 12.13 3.83
C ALA A 309 2.98 12.61 5.28
N LEU A 310 2.14 12.02 6.16
CA LEU A 310 2.13 12.30 7.59
C LEU A 310 3.45 11.90 8.25
N ALA A 311 3.95 10.71 7.96
CA ALA A 311 5.24 10.22 8.45
C ALA A 311 6.39 11.12 7.98
N SER A 312 6.38 11.56 6.72
CA SER A 312 7.38 12.51 6.21
C SER A 312 7.36 13.84 6.96
N LYS A 313 6.18 14.34 7.28
CA LYS A 313 6.02 15.58 8.04
C LYS A 313 6.43 15.42 9.49
N ALA A 314 6.03 14.32 10.14
CA ALA A 314 6.33 14.05 11.55
C ALA A 314 7.82 13.81 11.80
N THR A 315 8.50 13.11 10.89
CA THR A 315 9.93 12.76 11.03
C THR A 315 10.86 13.76 10.37
N GLY A 316 10.35 14.57 9.43
CA GLY A 316 11.18 15.37 8.53
C GLY A 316 11.86 14.55 7.42
N TYR A 317 11.75 13.21 7.41
CA TYR A 317 12.34 12.35 6.40
C TYR A 317 11.46 12.29 5.14
N PRO A 318 11.95 12.73 3.96
CA PRO A 318 11.12 12.91 2.77
C PRO A 318 10.89 11.59 2.02
N LEU A 319 9.99 10.74 2.53
CA LEU A 319 9.72 9.37 2.03
C LEU A 319 9.55 9.30 0.52
N ALA A 320 8.67 10.12 -0.06
CA ALA A 320 8.40 10.10 -1.49
C ALA A 320 9.61 10.53 -2.35
N TYR A 321 10.36 11.50 -1.88
CA TYR A 321 11.60 11.93 -2.54
C TYR A 321 12.65 10.81 -2.53
N VAL A 322 12.86 10.18 -1.38
CA VAL A 322 13.80 9.07 -1.23
C VAL A 322 13.36 7.89 -2.09
N ALA A 323 12.08 7.50 -2.04
CA ALA A 323 11.54 6.42 -2.87
C ALA A 323 11.77 6.67 -4.37
N ALA A 324 11.62 7.91 -4.84
CA ALA A 324 11.91 8.28 -6.22
C ALA A 324 13.40 8.10 -6.57
N LYS A 325 14.32 8.50 -5.68
CA LYS A 325 15.76 8.28 -5.88
C LYS A 325 16.11 6.79 -5.90
N LEU A 326 15.48 5.98 -5.04
CA LEU A 326 15.65 4.53 -5.02
C LEU A 326 15.12 3.88 -6.31
N ALA A 327 14.00 4.36 -6.84
CA ALA A 327 13.45 3.89 -8.12
C ALA A 327 14.43 4.12 -9.29
N LEU A 328 15.26 5.15 -9.24
CA LEU A 328 16.33 5.39 -10.20
C LEU A 328 17.54 4.46 -10.02
N GLY A 329 17.57 3.69 -8.96
CA GLY A 329 18.61 2.71 -8.67
C GLY A 329 19.71 3.20 -7.74
N LYS A 330 19.55 4.35 -7.10
CA LYS A 330 20.43 4.75 -5.99
C LYS A 330 20.27 3.79 -4.82
N SER A 331 21.31 3.59 -4.04
CA SER A 331 21.22 2.90 -2.76
C SER A 331 20.84 3.87 -1.64
N LEU A 332 20.32 3.35 -0.53
CA LEU A 332 20.06 4.16 0.67
C LEU A 332 21.34 4.84 1.20
N ILE A 333 22.49 4.19 1.03
CA ILE A 333 23.80 4.73 1.47
C ILE A 333 24.22 5.94 0.63
N GLU A 334 23.83 5.98 -0.66
CA GLU A 334 24.14 7.11 -1.55
C GLU A 334 23.20 8.31 -1.36
N ILE A 335 22.07 8.13 -0.69
CA ILE A 335 21.11 9.20 -0.43
C ILE A 335 21.42 9.83 0.91
N GLU A 336 21.84 11.09 0.87
CA GLU A 336 22.15 11.85 2.06
C GLU A 336 20.91 12.01 2.96
N ASN A 337 21.02 11.59 4.21
CA ASN A 337 19.98 11.83 5.21
C ASN A 337 20.23 13.19 5.88
N LYS A 338 19.48 14.21 5.44
CA LYS A 338 19.62 15.58 5.94
C LYS A 338 19.15 15.80 7.39
N ILE A 339 18.56 14.79 8.02
CA ILE A 339 18.03 14.90 9.39
C ILE A 339 19.06 14.43 10.40
N THR A 340 19.81 13.40 10.06
CA THR A 340 20.78 12.77 10.97
C THR A 340 22.21 13.24 10.74
N LYS A 341 22.40 14.31 10.00
CA LYS A 341 23.71 14.95 9.75
C LYS A 341 24.21 15.70 10.96
#